data_4f25f9a7521613ca7e20d91dc8d5d9c8
#
_entry.id   4f25f9a7521613ca7e20d91dc8d5d9c8
#
_cell.length_a   1.000
_cell.length_b   1.000
_cell.length_c   1.000
_cell.angle_alpha   90.00
_cell.angle_beta   90.00
_cell.angle_gamma   90.00
#
_symmetry.space_group_name_H-M   'P 1'
#
loop_
_entity.id
_entity.type
_entity.pdbx_description
1 polymer ?
#
loop_
_entity_poly.entity_id
_entity_poly.type
_entity_poly.pdbx_seq_one_letter_code
_entity_poly.pdbx_strand_id
1 'polypeptide(L)'
;MDFPKIHCKDISYRSGLIEVSPGIHDDHVNLEIWNIHPDRAPMIDDEDSLVDEDIIGATEIELNAAQAKELIHQLQLAISKLEVK
;
A
#
# COMPACT_ATOMS: atom_id res chain seq x y z
N MET A 1 15.18 -8.67 5.64
CA MET A 1 13.87 -9.24 5.99
C MET A 1 12.80 -8.47 5.25
N ASP A 2 11.94 -9.19 4.52
CA ASP A 2 10.86 -8.57 3.79
C ASP A 2 9.68 -8.29 4.73
N PHE A 3 9.11 -7.11 4.59
CA PHE A 3 7.89 -6.77 5.31
C PHE A 3 6.69 -7.24 4.50
N PRO A 4 5.63 -7.73 5.16
CA PRO A 4 4.44 -8.18 4.44
C PRO A 4 3.79 -7.02 3.71
N LYS A 5 3.27 -7.29 2.51
CA LYS A 5 2.57 -6.31 1.72
C LYS A 5 1.06 -6.53 1.82
N ILE A 6 0.32 -5.44 1.77
CA ILE A 6 -1.14 -5.50 1.72
C ILE A 6 -1.53 -5.64 0.25
N HIS A 7 -2.29 -6.69 -0.07
CA HIS A 7 -2.70 -6.98 -1.44
C HIS A 7 -4.08 -6.37 -1.70
N CYS A 8 -4.12 -5.28 -2.46
CA CYS A 8 -5.34 -4.56 -2.77
C CYS A 8 -5.78 -4.92 -4.18
N LYS A 9 -6.60 -5.98 -4.31
CA LYS A 9 -6.92 -6.58 -5.60
C LYS A 9 -8.41 -6.58 -5.96
N ASP A 10 -9.25 -6.03 -5.11
CA ASP A 10 -10.71 -6.08 -5.32
C ASP A 10 -11.16 -5.27 -6.53
N ILE A 11 -10.49 -4.17 -6.80
CA ILE A 11 -10.84 -3.28 -7.90
C ILE A 11 -9.69 -3.33 -8.91
N SER A 12 -9.90 -4.00 -10.04
CA SER A 12 -8.80 -4.29 -10.97
C SER A 12 -8.10 -3.05 -11.51
N TYR A 13 -8.84 -1.98 -11.82
CA TYR A 13 -8.23 -0.75 -12.35
C TYR A 13 -7.63 0.12 -11.25
N ARG A 14 -7.72 -0.28 -10.00
CA ARG A 14 -7.13 0.42 -8.84
C ARG A 14 -6.46 -0.57 -7.90
N SER A 15 -5.88 -1.60 -8.45
CA SER A 15 -5.21 -2.63 -7.68
C SER A 15 -3.75 -2.28 -7.40
N GLY A 16 -3.20 -2.87 -6.36
CA GLY A 16 -1.81 -2.61 -6.03
C GLY A 16 -1.37 -3.27 -4.73
N LEU A 17 -0.18 -2.89 -4.33
CA LEU A 17 0.47 -3.38 -3.12
C LEU A 17 0.85 -2.20 -2.25
N ILE A 18 0.71 -2.37 -0.93
CA ILE A 18 1.15 -1.37 0.05
C ILE A 18 2.11 -2.04 1.01
N GLU A 19 3.27 -1.43 1.23
CA GLU A 19 4.24 -1.89 2.21
C GLU A 19 4.52 -0.76 3.20
N VAL A 20 4.55 -1.11 4.49
CA VAL A 20 4.92 -0.21 5.57
C VAL A 20 6.13 -0.82 6.27
N SER A 21 7.19 -0.05 6.40
CA SER A 21 8.45 -0.54 6.96
C SER A 21 9.17 0.60 7.69
N PRO A 22 10.23 0.29 8.46
CA PRO A 22 11.06 1.36 9.02
C PRO A 22 11.65 2.21 7.89
N GLY A 23 11.67 3.53 8.09
CA GLY A 23 12.23 4.44 7.11
C GLY A 23 13.75 4.45 7.12
N ILE A 24 14.33 5.11 6.11
CA ILE A 24 15.77 5.32 6.03
C ILE A 24 16.21 6.32 7.10
N HIS A 25 15.38 7.31 7.37
CA HIS A 25 15.67 8.33 8.38
C HIS A 25 15.17 7.86 9.74
N ASP A 26 15.92 8.22 10.79
CA ASP A 26 15.56 7.85 12.15
C ASP A 26 14.17 8.38 12.50
N ASP A 27 13.43 7.59 13.29
CA ASP A 27 12.09 7.94 13.78
C ASP A 27 11.06 8.15 12.67
N HIS A 28 11.31 7.60 11.49
CA HIS A 28 10.36 7.69 10.37
C HIS A 28 9.89 6.30 9.93
N VAL A 29 8.70 6.28 9.37
CA VAL A 29 8.08 5.10 8.78
C VAL A 29 8.05 5.30 7.27
N ASN A 30 8.42 4.26 6.52
CA ASN A 30 8.36 4.29 5.07
C ASN A 30 7.05 3.70 4.59
N LEU A 31 6.34 4.44 3.74
CA LEU A 31 5.12 3.99 3.09
C LEU A 31 5.39 3.90 1.60
N GLU A 32 5.26 2.69 1.05
CA GLU A 32 5.49 2.44 -0.37
C GLU A 32 4.24 1.85 -1.01
N ILE A 33 3.86 2.37 -2.17
CA ILE A 33 2.65 1.96 -2.88
C ILE A 33 3.03 1.65 -4.33
N TRP A 34 2.62 0.46 -4.80
CA TRP A 34 2.78 0.07 -6.20
C TRP A 34 1.41 -0.13 -6.83
N ASN A 35 1.15 0.55 -7.94
CA ASN A 35 -0.05 0.31 -8.73
C ASN A 35 0.25 -0.79 -9.74
N ILE A 36 -0.62 -1.79 -9.80
CA ILE A 36 -0.44 -2.95 -10.67
C ILE A 36 -1.38 -2.84 -11.86
N HIS A 37 -0.90 -3.22 -13.05
CA HIS A 37 -1.71 -3.21 -14.27
C HIS A 37 -2.98 -4.05 -14.05
N PRO A 38 -4.16 -3.55 -14.49
CA PRO A 38 -5.44 -4.26 -14.26
C PRO A 38 -5.43 -5.71 -14.70
N ASP A 39 -4.78 -6.03 -15.81
CA ASP A 39 -4.72 -7.39 -16.33
C ASP A 39 -3.94 -8.34 -15.41
N ARG A 40 -3.10 -7.78 -14.53
CA ARG A 40 -2.28 -8.55 -13.60
C ARG A 40 -2.83 -8.53 -12.18
N ALA A 41 -3.95 -7.84 -11.94
CA ALA A 41 -4.55 -7.78 -10.60
C ALA A 41 -4.79 -9.17 -10.00
N PRO A 42 -5.26 -10.19 -10.75
CA PRO A 42 -5.45 -11.53 -10.18
C PRO A 42 -4.15 -12.19 -9.70
N MET A 43 -2.99 -11.70 -10.15
CA MET A 43 -1.69 -12.29 -9.81
C MET A 43 -1.04 -11.62 -8.60
N ILE A 44 -1.70 -10.64 -7.97
CA ILE A 44 -1.10 -9.89 -6.86
C ILE A 44 -0.72 -10.80 -5.69
N ASP A 45 -1.50 -11.85 -5.42
CA ASP A 45 -1.18 -12.78 -4.33
C ASP A 45 0.11 -13.55 -4.58
N ASP A 46 0.51 -13.68 -5.83
CA ASP A 46 1.78 -14.30 -6.21
C ASP A 46 2.75 -13.18 -6.62
N GLU A 47 3.28 -12.48 -5.63
CA GLU A 47 4.16 -11.32 -5.86
C GLU A 47 5.37 -11.66 -6.71
N ASP A 48 5.89 -12.89 -6.59
CA ASP A 48 7.09 -13.30 -7.32
C ASP A 48 6.83 -13.44 -8.82
N SER A 49 5.58 -13.57 -9.24
CA SER A 49 5.23 -13.66 -10.66
C SER A 49 5.14 -12.28 -11.33
N LEU A 50 5.08 -11.22 -10.54
CA LEU A 50 5.00 -9.86 -11.08
C LEU A 50 6.36 -9.40 -11.59
N VAL A 51 6.36 -8.74 -12.74
CA VAL A 51 7.56 -8.18 -13.36
C VAL A 51 7.42 -6.65 -13.44
N ASP A 52 8.51 -5.96 -13.78
CA ASP A 52 8.52 -4.50 -13.78
C ASP A 52 7.44 -3.88 -14.66
N GLU A 53 7.12 -4.52 -15.80
CA GLU A 53 6.08 -4.02 -16.71
C GLU A 53 4.69 -4.08 -16.11
N ASP A 54 4.48 -4.91 -15.08
CA ASP A 54 3.18 -5.02 -14.41
C ASP A 54 2.95 -3.84 -13.47
N ILE A 55 4.01 -3.13 -13.10
CA ILE A 55 3.93 -1.99 -12.17
C ILE A 55 3.77 -0.72 -13.02
N ILE A 56 2.57 -0.14 -12.98
CA ILE A 56 2.25 1.05 -13.79
C ILE A 56 2.42 2.35 -13.01
N GLY A 57 2.71 2.27 -11.72
CA GLY A 57 2.98 3.44 -10.91
C GLY A 57 3.56 3.02 -9.57
N ALA A 58 4.41 3.85 -9.01
CA ALA A 58 5.01 3.60 -7.71
C ALA A 58 5.29 4.92 -7.02
N THR A 59 5.12 4.95 -5.71
CA THR A 59 5.46 6.10 -4.90
C THR A 59 5.95 5.65 -3.54
N GLU A 60 6.76 6.50 -2.91
CA GLU A 60 7.35 6.19 -1.62
C GLU A 60 7.51 7.49 -0.85
N ILE A 61 7.02 7.51 0.39
CA ILE A 61 7.18 8.65 1.27
C ILE A 61 7.51 8.17 2.68
N GLU A 62 8.18 9.02 3.45
CA GLU A 62 8.45 8.74 4.84
C GLU A 62 7.59 9.64 5.72
N LEU A 63 7.07 9.06 6.79
CA LEU A 63 6.19 9.72 7.73
C LEU A 63 6.88 9.75 9.09
N ASN A 64 6.82 10.89 9.79
CA ASN A 64 7.20 10.89 11.20
C ASN A 64 6.08 10.25 12.03
N ALA A 65 6.31 10.09 13.33
CA ALA A 65 5.34 9.40 14.20
C ALA A 65 3.98 10.10 14.21
N ALA A 66 3.97 11.43 14.24
CA ALA A 66 2.70 12.19 14.26
C ALA A 66 1.92 12.00 12.96
N GLN A 67 2.61 12.03 11.83
CA GLN A 67 1.99 11.84 10.51
C GLN A 67 1.48 10.41 10.35
N ALA A 68 2.22 9.43 10.85
CA ALA A 68 1.78 8.02 10.81
C ALA A 68 0.52 7.83 11.65
N LYS A 69 0.46 8.43 12.83
CA LYS A 69 -0.73 8.38 13.68
C LYS A 69 -1.92 9.06 13.02
N GLU A 70 -1.69 10.17 12.33
CA GLU A 70 -2.75 10.85 11.59
C GLU A 70 -3.28 9.97 10.46
N LEU A 71 -2.41 9.26 9.77
CA LEU A 71 -2.84 8.32 8.72
C LEU A 71 -3.73 7.22 9.31
N ILE A 72 -3.34 6.66 10.46
CA ILE A 72 -4.15 5.66 11.17
C ILE A 72 -5.53 6.25 11.48
N HIS A 73 -5.59 7.47 12.00
CA HIS A 73 -6.83 8.14 12.37
C HIS A 73 -7.73 8.34 11.14
N GLN A 74 -7.17 8.81 10.02
CA GLN A 74 -7.92 9.03 8.79
C GLN A 74 -8.46 7.70 8.24
N LEU A 75 -7.68 6.64 8.30
CA LEU A 75 -8.14 5.31 7.87
C LEU A 75 -9.31 4.84 8.75
N GLN A 76 -9.21 5.02 10.05
CA GLN A 76 -10.29 4.64 10.98
C GLN A 76 -11.58 5.40 10.70
N LEU A 77 -11.47 6.72 10.43
CA LEU A 77 -12.64 7.53 10.09
C LEU A 77 -13.27 7.05 8.79
N ALA A 78 -12.48 6.76 7.78
CA ALA A 78 -13.00 6.27 6.50
C ALA A 78 -13.72 4.93 6.67
N ILE A 79 -13.13 4.01 7.43
CA ILE A 79 -13.74 2.71 7.70
C ILE A 79 -15.08 2.88 8.42
N SER A 80 -15.13 3.77 9.40
CA SER A 80 -16.37 4.00 10.16
C SER A 80 -17.50 4.48 9.25
N LYS A 81 -17.20 5.27 8.22
CA LYS A 81 -18.20 5.72 7.26
C LYS A 81 -18.73 4.58 6.40
N LEU A 82 -17.90 3.59 6.12
CA LEU A 82 -18.34 2.40 5.39
C LEU A 82 -19.30 1.57 6.22
N GLU A 83 -19.08 1.52 7.53
CA GLU A 83 -19.89 0.69 8.45
C GLU A 83 -21.24 1.29 8.80
N VAL A 84 -21.44 2.57 8.52
CA VAL A 84 -22.68 3.29 8.87
C VAL A 84 -23.78 3.11 7.81
N LYS A 85 -23.55 2.42 6.74
CA LYS A 85 -24.52 2.22 5.67
C LYS A 85 -25.76 1.46 6.13
#